data_74a868eda3698e73e1f54af2336a58d0
#
_entry.id   74a868eda3698e73e1f54af2336a58d0
#
_cell.length_a   1.000
_cell.length_b   1.000
_cell.length_c   1.000
_cell.angle_alpha   90.00
_cell.angle_beta   90.00
_cell.angle_gamma   90.00
#
_symmetry.space_group_name_H-M   'P 1'
#
loop_
_entity.id
_entity.type
_entity.pdbx_description
1 polymer ?
#
loop_
_entity_poly.entity_id
_entity_poly.type
_entity_poly.pdbx_seq_one_letter_code
_entity_poly.pdbx_strand_id
1 'polypeptide(L)'
;MDGLKYAAQVEKWDLFEIEIQGKAEGNPFTDYEIQGVFTGKNETVTVDGFYDGDGIYRVRFMPSFEGEYSFKVTGSFLKEEYEGGFTVTAPSKGNHGPVRVANTYHFAYEDGTPYYSIGTTCYVWNLQSDELIEQTFETLKNSAFNKIRFCVFPKHYDYNLGEPRSYPSEGTPMD
;
A
#
# COMPACT_ATOMS: atom_id res chain seq x y z
N MET A 1 -24.35 -6.30 -4.82
CA MET A 1 -23.56 -5.14 -5.28
C MET A 1 -22.35 -5.74 -6.00
N ASP A 2 -22.48 -5.89 -7.31
CA ASP A 2 -21.43 -6.49 -8.13
C ASP A 2 -20.34 -5.44 -8.35
N GLY A 3 -19.12 -5.72 -7.91
CA GLY A 3 -17.95 -4.91 -8.20
C GLY A 3 -17.24 -4.23 -7.02
N LEU A 4 -17.74 -4.36 -5.80
CA LEU A 4 -17.09 -3.83 -4.60
C LEU A 4 -16.66 -4.97 -3.68
N LYS A 5 -15.38 -5.03 -3.31
CA LYS A 5 -14.85 -6.01 -2.36
C LYS A 5 -14.08 -5.30 -1.25
N TYR A 6 -14.31 -5.68 -0.01
CA TYR A 6 -13.56 -5.25 1.16
C TYR A 6 -13.77 -6.21 2.33
N ALA A 7 -12.87 -6.17 3.31
CA ALA A 7 -13.01 -6.93 4.53
C ALA A 7 -13.99 -6.26 5.50
N ALA A 8 -14.83 -7.03 6.18
CA ALA A 8 -15.73 -6.48 7.20
C ALA A 8 -15.00 -6.01 8.47
N GLN A 9 -13.73 -6.38 8.62
CA GLN A 9 -12.94 -6.11 9.81
C GLN A 9 -11.46 -5.97 9.46
N VAL A 10 -10.76 -5.08 10.17
CA VAL A 10 -9.31 -4.89 10.06
C VAL A 10 -8.75 -4.52 11.45
N GLU A 11 -7.47 -4.79 11.71
CA GLU A 11 -6.81 -4.29 12.93
C GLU A 11 -6.48 -2.80 12.81
N LYS A 12 -6.47 -2.10 13.92
CA LYS A 12 -5.91 -0.75 13.99
C LYS A 12 -4.46 -0.78 13.49
N TRP A 13 -4.11 0.20 12.62
CA TRP A 13 -2.80 0.32 11.98
C TRP A 13 -2.47 -0.73 10.93
N ASP A 14 -3.42 -1.56 10.55
CA ASP A 14 -3.27 -2.44 9.41
C ASP A 14 -3.94 -1.86 8.16
N LEU A 15 -3.71 -2.46 7.02
CA LEU A 15 -4.20 -1.99 5.73
C LEU A 15 -5.66 -2.43 5.50
N PHE A 16 -6.57 -1.47 5.48
CA PHE A 16 -7.90 -1.65 4.92
C PHE A 16 -7.90 -1.31 3.44
N GLU A 17 -8.34 -2.24 2.61
CA GLU A 17 -8.38 -2.06 1.16
C GLU A 17 -9.78 -2.29 0.61
N ILE A 18 -10.20 -1.40 -0.29
CA ILE A 18 -11.40 -1.53 -1.10
C ILE A 18 -10.97 -1.78 -2.53
N GLU A 19 -11.45 -2.88 -3.13
CA GLU A 19 -11.28 -3.22 -4.53
C GLU A 19 -12.56 -2.92 -5.31
N ILE A 20 -12.42 -2.22 -6.44
CA ILE A 20 -13.55 -1.80 -7.28
C ILE A 20 -13.23 -2.11 -8.73
N GLN A 21 -14.17 -2.77 -9.40
CA GLN A 21 -14.10 -2.97 -10.84
C GLN A 21 -14.49 -1.68 -11.57
N GLY A 22 -13.67 -1.24 -12.51
CA GLY A 22 -13.87 0.01 -13.26
C GLY A 22 -13.44 -0.09 -14.71
N LYS A 23 -13.23 1.05 -15.35
CA LYS A 23 -12.84 1.17 -16.75
C LYS A 23 -11.35 0.88 -16.94
N ALA A 24 -11.02 0.25 -18.07
CA ALA A 24 -9.65 -0.05 -18.49
C ALA A 24 -9.31 0.59 -19.86
N GLU A 25 -10.18 1.45 -20.39
CA GLU A 25 -10.03 2.10 -21.68
C GLU A 25 -9.15 3.36 -21.54
N GLY A 26 -8.39 3.71 -22.56
CA GLY A 26 -7.50 4.86 -22.55
C GLY A 26 -6.25 4.61 -21.70
N ASN A 27 -5.82 5.61 -20.95
CA ASN A 27 -4.77 5.48 -19.93
C ASN A 27 -5.40 5.52 -18.52
N PRO A 28 -5.78 4.37 -17.93
CA PRO A 28 -6.49 4.36 -16.65
C PRO A 28 -5.71 4.94 -15.48
N PHE A 29 -4.40 5.07 -15.58
CA PHE A 29 -3.55 5.69 -14.56
C PHE A 29 -3.75 7.20 -14.45
N THR A 30 -4.22 7.85 -15.52
CA THR A 30 -4.36 9.32 -15.61
C THR A 30 -5.75 9.80 -15.97
N ASP A 31 -6.53 8.97 -16.68
CA ASP A 31 -7.83 9.38 -17.24
C ASP A 31 -8.97 9.26 -16.22
N TYR A 32 -8.77 8.50 -15.15
CA TYR A 32 -9.79 8.25 -14.14
C TYR A 32 -9.28 8.52 -12.74
N GLU A 33 -10.12 9.17 -11.96
CA GLU A 33 -9.88 9.45 -10.56
C GLU A 33 -10.81 8.60 -9.69
N ILE A 34 -10.31 8.18 -8.54
CA ILE A 34 -11.07 7.51 -7.49
C ILE A 34 -10.58 7.98 -6.12
N GLN A 35 -11.53 8.20 -5.21
CA GLN A 35 -11.25 8.71 -3.87
C GLN A 35 -12.15 8.04 -2.85
N GLY A 36 -11.62 7.79 -1.66
CA GLY A 36 -12.36 7.29 -0.52
C GLY A 36 -12.35 8.26 0.64
N VAL A 37 -13.50 8.45 1.27
CA VAL A 37 -13.63 9.17 2.55
C VAL A 37 -13.98 8.15 3.62
N PHE A 38 -13.14 8.04 4.64
CA PHE A 38 -13.30 7.11 5.75
C PHE A 38 -13.62 7.90 7.02
N THR A 39 -14.70 7.55 7.69
CA THR A 39 -15.17 8.25 8.88
C THR A 39 -15.34 7.28 10.04
N GLY A 40 -14.57 7.49 11.08
CA GLY A 40 -14.71 6.88 12.40
C GLY A 40 -15.10 7.92 13.45
N LYS A 41 -15.23 7.49 14.70
CA LYS A 41 -15.61 8.40 15.80
C LYS A 41 -14.61 9.56 16.00
N ASN A 42 -13.32 9.31 15.77
CA ASN A 42 -12.24 10.23 16.14
C ASN A 42 -11.47 10.78 14.93
N GLU A 43 -11.77 10.31 13.73
CA GLU A 43 -11.11 10.80 12.52
C GLU A 43 -12.03 10.75 11.31
N THR A 44 -11.78 11.64 10.36
CA THR A 44 -12.29 11.56 9.01
C THR A 44 -11.12 11.82 8.07
N VAL A 45 -10.83 10.85 7.20
CA VAL A 45 -9.67 10.88 6.32
C VAL A 45 -10.12 10.66 4.88
N THR A 46 -9.63 11.50 3.99
CA THR A 46 -9.81 11.35 2.55
C THR A 46 -8.51 10.83 1.93
N VAL A 47 -8.61 9.82 1.11
CA VAL A 47 -7.48 9.21 0.41
C VAL A 47 -7.79 9.02 -1.06
N ASP A 48 -6.80 9.26 -1.90
CA ASP A 48 -6.90 8.95 -3.32
C ASP A 48 -6.65 7.46 -3.53
N GLY A 49 -7.41 6.87 -4.46
CA GLY A 49 -7.17 5.52 -4.92
C GLY A 49 -6.32 5.51 -6.18
N PHE A 50 -6.09 4.33 -6.73
CA PHE A 50 -5.25 4.12 -7.91
C PHE A 50 -5.75 2.95 -8.75
N TYR A 51 -5.33 2.92 -10.00
CA TYR A 51 -5.51 1.80 -10.91
C TYR A 51 -4.45 0.73 -10.65
N ASP A 52 -4.88 -0.53 -10.51
CA ASP A 52 -4.00 -1.67 -10.18
C ASP A 52 -3.88 -2.70 -11.33
N GLY A 53 -4.33 -2.34 -12.53
CA GLY A 53 -4.36 -3.23 -13.69
C GLY A 53 -5.70 -3.95 -13.88
N ASP A 54 -5.91 -4.51 -15.05
CA ASP A 54 -7.06 -5.37 -15.41
C ASP A 54 -8.45 -4.79 -15.06
N GLY A 55 -8.58 -3.46 -15.11
CA GLY A 55 -9.82 -2.77 -14.74
C GLY A 55 -10.07 -2.68 -13.24
N ILE A 56 -9.08 -2.98 -12.41
CA ILE A 56 -9.21 -2.93 -10.96
C ILE A 56 -8.67 -1.62 -10.42
N TYR A 57 -9.45 -0.98 -9.58
CA TYR A 57 -9.08 0.20 -8.80
C TYR A 57 -9.06 -0.15 -7.32
N ARG A 58 -8.11 0.45 -6.60
CA ARG A 58 -7.97 0.24 -5.15
C ARG A 58 -7.97 1.54 -4.39
N VAL A 59 -8.63 1.52 -3.23
CA VAL A 59 -8.55 2.59 -2.24
C VAL A 59 -8.00 1.97 -0.96
N ARG A 60 -6.90 2.50 -0.45
CA ARG A 60 -6.18 1.98 0.72
C ARG A 60 -6.23 2.96 1.87
N PHE A 61 -6.60 2.47 3.04
CA PHE A 61 -6.69 3.25 4.26
C PHE A 61 -6.09 2.49 5.44
N MET A 62 -5.41 3.20 6.33
CA MET A 62 -4.89 2.65 7.59
C MET A 62 -5.58 3.35 8.76
N PRO A 63 -6.51 2.69 9.45
CA PRO A 63 -7.25 3.30 10.56
C PRO A 63 -6.35 3.54 11.77
N SER A 64 -6.49 4.71 12.40
CA SER A 64 -5.72 5.10 13.59
C SER A 64 -6.44 4.81 14.91
N PHE A 65 -7.73 4.49 14.87
CA PHE A 65 -8.56 4.27 16.06
C PHE A 65 -9.40 2.99 15.91
N GLU A 66 -9.67 2.35 17.03
CA GLU A 66 -10.58 1.20 17.13
C GLU A 66 -12.06 1.66 17.07
N GLY A 67 -12.93 0.78 16.59
CA GLY A 67 -14.38 0.99 16.54
C GLY A 67 -14.96 0.91 15.13
N GLU A 68 -16.19 1.38 15.00
CA GLU A 68 -16.91 1.36 13.73
C GLU A 68 -16.46 2.49 12.80
N TYR A 69 -16.26 2.15 11.54
CA TYR A 69 -16.00 3.08 10.46
C TYR A 69 -17.03 2.92 9.37
N SER A 70 -17.39 4.04 8.76
CA SER A 70 -18.07 4.09 7.49
C SER A 70 -17.11 4.60 6.41
N PHE A 71 -17.38 4.24 5.17
CA PHE A 71 -16.68 4.82 4.04
C PHE A 71 -17.66 5.22 2.94
N LYS A 72 -17.21 6.19 2.15
CA LYS A 72 -17.82 6.61 0.90
C LYS A 72 -16.73 6.65 -0.18
N VAL A 73 -16.96 5.98 -1.31
CA VAL A 73 -16.05 6.00 -2.46
C VAL A 73 -16.73 6.68 -3.64
N THR A 74 -16.04 7.64 -4.22
CA THR A 74 -16.42 8.35 -5.44
C THR A 74 -15.37 8.14 -6.52
N GLY A 75 -15.75 8.24 -7.77
CA GLY A 75 -14.81 8.14 -8.89
C GLY A 75 -15.41 8.65 -10.18
N SER A 76 -14.58 9.21 -11.07
CA SER A 76 -15.01 9.80 -12.33
C SER A 76 -15.70 8.81 -13.28
N PHE A 77 -15.43 7.52 -13.12
CA PHE A 77 -16.02 6.43 -13.92
C PHE A 77 -17.21 5.73 -13.24
N LEU A 78 -17.46 6.03 -11.96
CA LEU A 78 -18.57 5.43 -11.21
C LEU A 78 -19.88 6.13 -11.54
N LYS A 79 -20.95 5.35 -11.69
CA LYS A 79 -22.31 5.89 -11.94
C LYS A 79 -22.97 6.41 -10.67
N GLU A 80 -22.58 5.87 -9.53
CA GLU A 80 -23.06 6.21 -8.20
C GLU A 80 -21.94 6.07 -7.19
N GLU A 81 -22.07 6.69 -6.04
CA GLU A 81 -21.15 6.55 -4.93
C GLU A 81 -21.32 5.18 -4.28
N TYR A 82 -20.20 4.58 -3.85
CA TYR A 82 -20.25 3.36 -3.03
C TYR A 82 -20.12 3.71 -1.56
N GLU A 83 -20.99 3.15 -0.75
CA GLU A 83 -20.96 3.32 0.72
C GLU A 83 -20.87 1.96 1.41
N GLY A 84 -20.22 1.93 2.55
CA GLY A 84 -20.10 0.73 3.36
C GLY A 84 -19.53 1.02 4.73
N GLY A 85 -19.27 -0.04 5.48
CA GLY A 85 -18.68 0.07 6.80
C GLY A 85 -17.86 -1.16 7.16
N PHE A 86 -16.99 -0.98 8.13
CA PHE A 86 -16.15 -2.04 8.69
C PHE A 86 -15.83 -1.75 10.15
N THR A 87 -15.40 -2.78 10.87
CA THR A 87 -14.99 -2.67 12.26
C THR A 87 -13.46 -2.69 12.37
N VAL A 88 -12.91 -1.77 13.14
CA VAL A 88 -11.48 -1.74 13.49
C VAL A 88 -11.28 -2.33 14.87
N THR A 89 -10.52 -3.41 14.94
CA THR A 89 -10.20 -4.10 16.19
C THR A 89 -8.88 -3.60 16.80
N ALA A 90 -8.63 -4.02 18.03
CA ALA A 90 -7.34 -3.83 18.67
C ALA A 90 -6.21 -4.46 17.85
N PRO A 91 -5.01 -3.85 17.82
CA PRO A 91 -3.87 -4.42 17.11
C PRO A 91 -3.41 -5.71 17.79
N SER A 92 -2.95 -6.67 16.98
CA SER A 92 -2.30 -7.87 17.48
C SER A 92 -0.93 -7.56 18.11
N LYS A 93 -0.38 -8.50 18.87
CA LYS A 93 0.87 -8.32 19.65
C LYS A 93 2.07 -7.85 18.81
N GLY A 94 2.12 -8.14 17.53
CA GLY A 94 3.22 -7.74 16.63
C GLY A 94 2.96 -6.44 15.86
N ASN A 95 1.76 -5.90 15.95
CA ASN A 95 1.37 -4.68 15.25
C ASN A 95 1.51 -3.48 16.18
N HIS A 96 2.64 -2.78 16.07
CA HIS A 96 2.98 -1.62 16.87
C HIS A 96 2.59 -0.27 16.22
N GLY A 97 1.96 -0.33 15.04
CA GLY A 97 1.61 0.84 14.25
C GLY A 97 2.78 1.45 13.49
N PRO A 98 2.55 2.58 12.80
CA PRO A 98 3.56 3.24 11.99
C PRO A 98 4.70 3.81 12.83
N VAL A 99 5.88 3.89 12.21
CA VAL A 99 7.06 4.51 12.82
C VAL A 99 6.93 6.04 12.75
N ARG A 100 7.22 6.69 13.87
CA ARG A 100 7.19 8.15 14.05
C ARG A 100 8.53 8.67 14.57
N VAL A 101 8.78 9.96 14.36
CA VAL A 101 9.89 10.66 15.04
C VAL A 101 9.54 10.78 16.54
N ALA A 102 10.46 10.35 17.39
CA ALA A 102 10.31 10.43 18.84
C ALA A 102 11.52 11.17 19.43
N ASN A 103 11.29 12.01 20.45
CA ASN A 103 12.34 12.74 21.16
C ASN A 103 13.34 13.45 20.23
N THR A 104 12.87 14.04 19.14
CA THR A 104 13.65 14.82 18.16
C THR A 104 14.62 13.99 17.30
N TYR A 105 15.38 13.07 17.89
CA TYR A 105 16.47 12.33 17.23
C TYR A 105 16.28 10.82 17.17
N HIS A 106 15.14 10.31 17.64
CA HIS A 106 14.87 8.89 17.70
C HIS A 106 13.60 8.55 16.91
N PHE A 107 13.39 7.27 16.73
CA PHE A 107 12.16 6.74 16.16
C PHE A 107 11.48 5.79 17.15
N ALA A 108 10.17 5.80 17.14
CA ALA A 108 9.34 4.85 17.86
C ALA A 108 8.14 4.45 17.00
N TYR A 109 7.55 3.31 17.28
CA TYR A 109 6.24 2.97 16.76
C TYR A 109 5.15 3.84 17.42
N GLU A 110 3.97 3.86 16.83
CA GLU A 110 2.83 4.66 17.30
C GLU A 110 2.40 4.30 18.73
N ASP A 111 2.59 3.06 19.15
CA ASP A 111 2.32 2.58 20.52
C ASP A 111 3.44 2.96 21.53
N GLY A 112 4.49 3.65 21.10
CA GLY A 112 5.62 4.06 21.92
C GLY A 112 6.76 3.05 22.00
N THR A 113 6.63 1.87 21.40
CA THR A 113 7.72 0.89 21.34
C THR A 113 8.91 1.46 20.57
N PRO A 114 10.14 1.42 21.09
CA PRO A 114 11.31 1.95 20.39
C PRO A 114 11.53 1.27 19.02
N TYR A 115 11.83 2.08 18.01
CA TYR A 115 12.19 1.57 16.68
C TYR A 115 13.68 1.76 16.42
N TYR A 116 14.39 0.64 16.31
CA TYR A 116 15.83 0.61 15.97
C TYR A 116 15.96 0.33 14.47
N SER A 117 16.27 1.36 13.68
CA SER A 117 16.39 1.25 12.23
C SER A 117 17.62 0.44 11.83
N ILE A 118 17.42 -0.83 11.48
CA ILE A 118 18.46 -1.73 10.95
C ILE A 118 18.11 -1.99 9.48
N GLY A 119 18.87 -1.41 8.57
CA GLY A 119 18.53 -1.44 7.14
C GLY A 119 19.62 -2.02 6.27
N THR A 120 19.21 -2.46 5.08
CA THR A 120 20.10 -2.83 3.99
C THR A 120 19.67 -2.15 2.68
N THR A 121 20.51 -2.26 1.66
CA THR A 121 20.23 -1.72 0.32
C THR A 121 20.16 -2.86 -0.69
N CYS A 122 19.03 -2.94 -1.38
CA CYS A 122 18.75 -3.91 -2.44
C CYS A 122 18.23 -3.13 -3.66
N TYR A 123 19.12 -2.44 -4.39
CA TYR A 123 18.73 -1.40 -5.36
C TYR A 123 17.70 -1.82 -6.38
N VAL A 124 17.82 -2.99 -6.97
CA VAL A 124 16.94 -3.44 -8.08
C VAL A 124 16.32 -4.82 -7.82
N TRP A 125 16.16 -5.19 -6.56
CA TRP A 125 15.64 -6.51 -6.18
C TRP A 125 14.27 -6.81 -6.78
N ASN A 126 13.40 -5.81 -6.84
CA ASN A 126 12.03 -5.88 -7.36
C ASN A 126 11.94 -5.97 -8.90
N LEU A 127 13.07 -5.80 -9.59
CA LEU A 127 13.17 -5.80 -11.06
C LEU A 127 13.99 -6.98 -11.57
N GLN A 128 14.22 -7.99 -10.73
CA GLN A 128 14.96 -9.20 -11.05
C GLN A 128 14.04 -10.35 -11.48
N SER A 129 14.59 -11.54 -11.74
CA SER A 129 13.78 -12.73 -11.98
C SER A 129 12.94 -13.11 -10.75
N ASP A 130 11.85 -13.84 -10.94
CA ASP A 130 10.97 -14.25 -9.84
C ASP A 130 11.74 -15.07 -8.80
N GLU A 131 12.65 -15.95 -9.24
CA GLU A 131 13.47 -16.75 -8.33
C GLU A 131 14.36 -15.89 -7.44
N LEU A 132 14.96 -14.82 -8.00
CA LEU A 132 15.82 -13.92 -7.24
C LEU A 132 15.01 -13.02 -6.30
N ILE A 133 13.80 -12.62 -6.71
CA ILE A 133 12.86 -11.88 -5.86
C ILE A 133 12.49 -12.74 -4.64
N GLU A 134 12.06 -13.99 -4.87
CA GLU A 134 11.69 -14.92 -3.78
C GLU A 134 12.88 -15.21 -2.86
N GLN A 135 14.07 -15.47 -3.42
CA GLN A 135 15.28 -15.65 -2.62
C GLN A 135 15.60 -14.42 -1.76
N THR A 136 15.37 -13.22 -2.28
CA THR A 136 15.59 -11.96 -1.56
C THR A 136 14.59 -11.85 -0.40
N PHE A 137 13.31 -12.14 -0.62
CA PHE A 137 12.30 -12.18 0.44
C PHE A 137 12.66 -13.16 1.55
N GLU A 138 13.01 -14.39 1.21
CA GLU A 138 13.38 -15.39 2.22
C GLU A 138 14.64 -14.99 3.00
N THR A 139 15.61 -14.37 2.35
CA THR A 139 16.81 -13.85 3.01
C THR A 139 16.48 -12.71 3.98
N LEU A 140 15.67 -11.75 3.54
CA LEU A 140 15.28 -10.61 4.35
C LEU A 140 14.38 -11.01 5.53
N LYS A 141 13.43 -11.91 5.31
CA LYS A 141 12.54 -12.45 6.33
C LYS A 141 13.27 -13.13 7.49
N ASN A 142 14.39 -13.79 7.19
CA ASN A 142 15.23 -14.47 8.16
C ASN A 142 16.40 -13.60 8.68
N SER A 143 16.38 -12.30 8.42
CA SER A 143 17.41 -11.35 8.83
C SER A 143 16.94 -10.45 9.97
N ALA A 144 17.87 -9.65 10.51
CA ALA A 144 17.54 -8.61 11.48
C ALA A 144 17.13 -7.29 10.82
N PHE A 145 17.03 -7.23 9.49
CA PHE A 145 16.66 -6.01 8.79
C PHE A 145 15.17 -5.72 8.93
N ASN A 146 14.84 -4.50 9.29
CA ASN A 146 13.47 -3.99 9.36
C ASN A 146 13.22 -2.83 8.38
N LYS A 147 14.21 -2.54 7.53
CA LYS A 147 14.14 -1.51 6.51
C LYS A 147 15.01 -1.89 5.32
N ILE A 148 14.49 -1.66 4.10
CA ILE A 148 15.29 -1.75 2.87
C ILE A 148 15.27 -0.41 2.11
N ARG A 149 16.34 -0.15 1.39
CA ARG A 149 16.44 0.93 0.41
C ARG A 149 16.55 0.31 -0.98
N PHE A 150 15.72 0.75 -1.91
CA PHE A 150 15.73 0.26 -3.29
C PHE A 150 15.35 1.34 -4.29
N CYS A 151 15.56 1.08 -5.58
CA CYS A 151 15.11 1.94 -6.68
C CYS A 151 13.69 1.55 -7.09
N VAL A 152 12.78 2.52 -7.15
CA VAL A 152 11.42 2.32 -7.65
C VAL A 152 11.45 2.12 -9.16
N PHE A 153 12.26 2.93 -9.86
CA PHE A 153 12.41 2.86 -11.31
C PHE A 153 13.45 1.84 -11.75
N PRO A 154 13.28 1.19 -12.91
CA PRO A 154 14.28 0.31 -13.49
C PRO A 154 15.63 1.02 -13.62
N LYS A 155 16.69 0.32 -13.27
CA LYS A 155 18.04 0.82 -13.38
C LYS A 155 19.02 -0.30 -13.69
N HIS A 156 19.81 -0.10 -14.73
CA HIS A 156 20.93 -0.97 -15.05
C HIS A 156 22.14 -0.69 -14.15
N TYR A 157 22.83 -1.75 -13.78
CA TYR A 157 24.12 -1.71 -13.08
C TYR A 157 25.05 -2.77 -13.65
N ASP A 158 26.31 -2.44 -13.86
CA ASP A 158 27.32 -3.33 -14.45
C ASP A 158 27.54 -4.64 -13.67
N TYR A 159 27.23 -4.64 -12.39
CA TYR A 159 27.35 -5.81 -11.53
C TYR A 159 26.10 -6.69 -11.45
N ASN A 160 25.03 -6.34 -12.14
CA ASN A 160 23.86 -7.20 -12.23
C ASN A 160 24.20 -8.44 -13.06
N LEU A 161 23.68 -9.60 -12.64
CA LEU A 161 23.81 -10.86 -13.39
C LEU A 161 22.97 -10.89 -14.67
N GLY A 162 22.08 -9.94 -14.89
CA GLY A 162 21.22 -9.76 -16.03
C GLY A 162 20.59 -8.39 -16.06
N GLU A 163 19.87 -8.08 -17.12
CA GLU A 163 19.12 -6.84 -17.21
C GLU A 163 17.96 -6.83 -16.22
N PRO A 164 17.76 -5.74 -15.46
CA PRO A 164 16.56 -5.56 -14.65
C PRO A 164 15.31 -5.59 -15.53
N ARG A 165 14.22 -6.10 -15.03
CA ARG A 165 12.93 -5.97 -15.70
C ARG A 165 12.61 -4.50 -15.91
N SER A 166 12.18 -4.16 -17.12
CA SER A 166 11.50 -2.89 -17.37
C SER A 166 10.04 -2.99 -16.93
N TYR A 167 9.38 -1.86 -16.76
CA TYR A 167 7.93 -1.88 -16.58
C TYR A 167 7.28 -2.49 -17.83
N PRO A 168 6.31 -3.40 -17.65
CA PRO A 168 5.84 -4.26 -18.73
C PRO A 168 4.85 -3.60 -19.70
N SER A 169 4.44 -2.36 -19.45
CA SER A 169 3.36 -1.72 -20.20
C SER A 169 3.69 -0.30 -20.61
N GLU A 170 3.27 0.05 -21.80
CA GLU A 170 3.13 1.42 -22.25
C GLU A 170 2.20 2.18 -21.29
N GLY A 171 2.46 3.47 -21.11
CA GLY A 171 1.67 4.31 -20.21
C GLY A 171 2.08 4.24 -18.75
N THR A 172 3.19 3.61 -18.45
CA THR A 172 3.83 3.77 -17.15
C THR A 172 4.51 5.14 -17.06
N PRO A 173 4.75 5.68 -15.87
CA PRO A 173 5.44 6.97 -15.71
C PRO A 173 6.84 7.04 -16.32
N MET A 174 7.31 5.96 -16.92
CA MET A 174 8.65 5.83 -17.53
C MET A 174 8.63 5.95 -19.05
N ASP A 175 7.47 5.91 -19.69
CA ASP A 175 7.30 6.01 -21.15
C ASP A 175 7.16 7.46 -21.62
#